data_09f6268fd0e4f56d087b8f59a4363dd2
#
_entry.id   09f6268fd0e4f56d087b8f59a4363dd2
#
_cell.length_a   1.000
_cell.length_b   1.000
_cell.length_c   1.000
_cell.angle_alpha   90.00
_cell.angle_beta   90.00
_cell.angle_gamma   90.00
#
_symmetry.space_group_name_H-M   'P 1'
#
loop_
_entity.id
_entity.type
_entity.pdbx_description
1 polymer ?
#
loop_
_entity_poly.entity_id
_entity_poly.type
_entity_poly.pdbx_seq_one_letter_code
_entity_poly.pdbx_strand_id
1 'polypeptide(L)'
;LEANQAAWGCSSRSGGQGQNASGRLKRSQWISRWGLDVARKLDAEIRSGFDNFKHLTTQIDCDAFDGGHLNLAHRASKVAALQDEATVMREQFGYATRMLKPEEVRRDYCDERETAGGMFEPEGVGIHPLKFAFGLIRKARALGVKLHTASPVQGWQTIDGVHHLQTPGGTVRARRVAVCTGGYTGQGLNPKLKNRLMPILSNSVVTRVLTEAEMAACNFRSQTFMTDTRTLRFYYRLLKGNRLQLGSRSAVTGAHAQDPAHLKLLTDAIARKFPPLAGITIDHSWWGWVDMSHDMMPRITQAEGSQTLWYAAGYGGNGVSFSTWAGKRLAERVAGKDGGRAVFELPIYTSALPFPNVMNLVESRAFAPFRRIGQRLLYKWYWLTDEVI
;
A
#
# COMPACT_ATOMS: atom_id res chain seq x y z
N LEU A 1 0.44 21.07 -4.82
CA LEU A 1 -0.04 21.50 -3.49
C LEU A 1 0.00 20.31 -2.54
N GLU A 2 0.46 20.52 -1.31
CA GLU A 2 0.44 19.55 -0.21
C GLU A 2 -0.19 20.24 1.02
N ALA A 3 -1.15 19.58 1.63
CA ALA A 3 -1.90 20.17 2.76
C ALA A 3 -1.04 20.36 4.01
N ASN A 4 -0.07 19.48 4.20
CA ASN A 4 0.81 19.44 5.36
C ASN A 4 2.27 19.70 4.96
N GLN A 5 3.20 19.09 5.69
CA GLN A 5 4.62 19.06 5.31
C GLN A 5 4.83 18.10 4.12
N ALA A 6 5.91 18.30 3.41
CA ALA A 6 6.30 17.41 2.32
C ALA A 6 6.39 15.93 2.79
N ALA A 7 5.82 15.03 2.02
CA ALA A 7 5.76 13.59 2.31
C ALA A 7 5.02 13.21 3.60
N TRP A 8 4.18 14.07 4.15
CA TRP A 8 3.46 13.82 5.41
C TRP A 8 2.51 12.62 5.36
N GLY A 9 1.94 12.32 4.22
CA GLY A 9 0.91 11.30 4.05
C GLY A 9 1.44 9.87 4.00
N CYS A 10 0.78 9.03 3.20
CA CYS A 10 1.06 7.61 3.03
C CYS A 10 2.50 7.32 2.56
N SER A 11 3.07 8.22 1.76
CA SER A 11 4.40 8.04 1.13
C SER A 11 5.54 7.86 2.13
N SER A 12 5.43 8.44 3.34
CA SER A 12 6.46 8.32 4.38
C SER A 12 6.09 7.36 5.52
N ARG A 13 4.81 6.99 5.63
CA ARG A 13 4.26 6.22 6.76
C ARG A 13 4.10 4.73 6.47
N SER A 14 4.37 4.31 5.24
CA SER A 14 4.29 2.90 4.84
C SER A 14 5.39 2.05 5.51
N GLY A 15 5.23 0.72 5.51
CA GLY A 15 6.26 -0.22 5.97
C GLY A 15 7.51 -0.27 5.09
N GLY A 16 7.55 0.49 4.00
CA GLY A 16 8.69 0.50 3.08
C GLY A 16 8.89 -0.83 2.34
N GLN A 17 7.83 -1.62 2.16
CA GLN A 17 7.86 -2.91 1.49
C GLN A 17 7.42 -2.75 0.04
N GLY A 18 8.37 -2.70 -0.89
CA GLY A 18 8.14 -2.61 -2.32
C GLY A 18 7.99 -4.01 -2.92
N GLN A 19 6.76 -4.44 -3.12
CA GLN A 19 6.41 -5.72 -3.77
C GLN A 19 6.23 -5.52 -5.27
N ASN A 20 6.45 -6.56 -6.07
CA ASN A 20 6.02 -6.59 -7.47
C ASN A 20 4.50 -6.85 -7.54
N ALA A 21 3.75 -5.90 -7.05
CA ALA A 21 2.29 -5.96 -6.95
C ALA A 21 1.67 -4.57 -6.98
N SER A 22 0.40 -4.49 -7.34
CA SER A 22 -0.44 -3.29 -7.15
C SER A 22 -1.88 -3.72 -6.85
N GLY A 23 -2.54 -2.97 -5.96
CA GLY A 23 -3.83 -3.38 -5.43
C GLY A 23 -3.72 -4.53 -4.42
N ARG A 24 -4.82 -5.25 -4.20
CA ARG A 24 -4.92 -6.35 -3.21
C ARG A 24 -5.33 -7.68 -3.82
N LEU A 25 -5.73 -7.67 -5.09
CA LEU A 25 -6.09 -8.89 -5.79
C LEU A 25 -4.84 -9.72 -6.13
N LYS A 26 -4.96 -11.03 -5.97
CA LYS A 26 -3.97 -12.01 -6.43
C LYS A 26 -4.03 -12.15 -7.95
N ARG A 27 -2.98 -12.69 -8.55
CA ARG A 27 -2.94 -12.95 -10.00
C ARG A 27 -3.99 -13.95 -10.44
N SER A 28 -4.27 -14.98 -9.66
CA SER A 28 -5.38 -15.91 -9.87
C SER A 28 -6.74 -15.19 -9.94
N GLN A 29 -6.94 -14.18 -9.11
CA GLN A 29 -8.16 -13.36 -9.14
C GLN A 29 -8.22 -12.41 -10.35
N TRP A 30 -7.06 -11.95 -10.87
CA TRP A 30 -7.04 -11.19 -12.13
C TRP A 30 -7.48 -12.05 -13.31
N ILE A 31 -6.98 -13.31 -13.38
CA ILE A 31 -7.41 -14.27 -14.41
C ILE A 31 -8.92 -14.50 -14.34
N SER A 32 -9.44 -14.76 -13.15
CA SER A 32 -10.87 -14.96 -12.94
C SER A 32 -11.72 -13.75 -13.35
N ARG A 33 -11.20 -12.54 -13.15
CA ARG A 33 -11.96 -11.30 -13.38
C ARG A 33 -11.90 -10.80 -14.82
N TRP A 34 -10.75 -10.96 -15.49
CA TRP A 34 -10.49 -10.33 -16.79
C TRP A 34 -9.97 -11.29 -17.86
N GLY A 35 -9.79 -12.55 -17.54
CA GLY A 35 -9.15 -13.53 -18.41
C GLY A 35 -7.62 -13.46 -18.38
N LEU A 36 -6.97 -14.52 -18.87
CA LEU A 36 -5.52 -14.68 -18.79
C LEU A 36 -4.74 -13.61 -19.57
N ASP A 37 -5.22 -13.24 -20.76
CA ASP A 37 -4.53 -12.26 -21.63
C ASP A 37 -4.47 -10.87 -20.98
N VAL A 38 -5.59 -10.40 -20.42
CA VAL A 38 -5.63 -9.11 -19.71
C VAL A 38 -4.81 -9.19 -18.43
N ALA A 39 -4.87 -10.31 -17.70
CA ALA A 39 -4.08 -10.53 -16.50
C ALA A 39 -2.57 -10.47 -16.79
N ARG A 40 -2.10 -11.07 -17.88
CA ARG A 40 -0.69 -11.02 -18.32
C ARG A 40 -0.24 -9.61 -18.71
N LYS A 41 -1.07 -8.88 -19.46
CA LYS A 41 -0.78 -7.47 -19.80
C LYS A 41 -0.73 -6.58 -18.55
N LEU A 42 -1.63 -6.81 -17.59
CA LEU A 42 -1.63 -6.10 -16.32
C LEU A 42 -0.38 -6.44 -15.49
N ASP A 43 0.02 -7.70 -15.44
CA ASP A 43 1.25 -8.12 -14.77
C ASP A 43 2.49 -7.48 -15.40
N ALA A 44 2.59 -7.45 -16.72
CA ALA A 44 3.70 -6.80 -17.43
C ALA A 44 3.79 -5.30 -17.10
N GLU A 45 2.66 -4.62 -16.96
CA GLU A 45 2.63 -3.21 -16.56
C GLU A 45 3.06 -3.02 -15.10
N ILE A 46 2.66 -3.91 -14.20
CA ILE A 46 3.07 -3.87 -12.79
C ILE A 46 4.55 -4.19 -12.65
N ARG A 47 5.09 -5.15 -13.41
CA ARG A 47 6.54 -5.42 -13.49
C ARG A 47 7.32 -4.18 -13.95
N SER A 48 6.86 -3.52 -15.00
CA SER A 48 7.49 -2.27 -15.45
C SER A 48 7.52 -1.21 -14.35
N GLY A 49 6.47 -1.16 -13.52
CA GLY A 49 6.42 -0.31 -12.34
C GLY A 49 7.43 -0.71 -11.26
N PHE A 50 7.58 -2.01 -11.02
CA PHE A 50 8.56 -2.54 -10.07
C PHE A 50 10.00 -2.31 -10.54
N ASP A 51 10.29 -2.51 -11.83
CA ASP A 51 11.61 -2.25 -12.42
C ASP A 51 11.98 -0.76 -12.33
N ASN A 52 11.02 0.12 -12.63
CA ASN A 52 11.20 1.56 -12.42
C ASN A 52 11.47 1.91 -10.96
N PHE A 53 10.78 1.28 -10.01
CA PHE A 53 11.01 1.47 -8.59
C PHE A 53 12.42 1.01 -8.19
N LYS A 54 12.85 -0.20 -8.61
CA LYS A 54 14.21 -0.70 -8.40
C LYS A 54 15.25 0.28 -8.95
N HIS A 55 15.05 0.75 -10.18
CA HIS A 55 15.95 1.74 -10.77
C HIS A 55 16.03 3.02 -9.94
N LEU A 56 14.92 3.53 -9.42
CA LEU A 56 14.90 4.70 -8.54
C LEU A 56 15.64 4.48 -7.22
N THR A 57 15.58 3.27 -6.66
CA THR A 57 16.29 2.95 -5.41
C THR A 57 17.81 2.92 -5.58
N THR A 58 18.34 2.73 -6.79
CA THR A 58 19.78 2.88 -7.06
C THR A 58 20.23 4.34 -7.15
N GLN A 59 19.30 5.27 -7.35
CA GLN A 59 19.57 6.70 -7.51
C GLN A 59 19.25 7.53 -6.26
N ILE A 60 18.62 6.93 -5.28
CA ILE A 60 18.17 7.59 -4.05
C ILE A 60 18.69 6.78 -2.86
N ASP A 61 19.50 7.41 -2.02
CA ASP A 61 19.88 6.79 -0.74
C ASP A 61 18.63 6.66 0.14
N CYS A 62 18.09 5.45 0.21
CA CYS A 62 16.87 5.11 0.95
C CYS A 62 16.99 3.80 1.72
N ASP A 63 18.20 3.40 2.10
CA ASP A 63 18.48 2.13 2.79
C ASP A 63 17.83 0.94 2.06
N ALA A 64 17.94 0.91 0.73
CA ALA A 64 17.33 -0.14 -0.08
C ALA A 64 17.97 -1.50 0.19
N PHE A 65 17.14 -2.53 0.31
CA PHE A 65 17.54 -3.92 0.45
C PHE A 65 16.73 -4.81 -0.50
N ASP A 66 17.39 -5.37 -1.50
CA ASP A 66 16.81 -6.30 -2.48
C ASP A 66 16.90 -7.73 -1.94
N GLY A 67 15.95 -8.11 -1.11
CA GLY A 67 15.94 -9.39 -0.39
C GLY A 67 14.69 -10.22 -0.60
N GLY A 68 13.82 -9.83 -1.53
CA GLY A 68 12.57 -10.53 -1.78
C GLY A 68 11.52 -10.32 -0.69
N HIS A 69 10.44 -11.07 -0.81
CA HIS A 69 9.27 -11.05 0.05
C HIS A 69 8.90 -12.47 0.51
N LEU A 70 8.61 -12.64 1.79
CA LEU A 70 8.02 -13.84 2.35
C LEU A 70 6.54 -13.62 2.67
N ASN A 71 5.68 -14.39 2.04
CA ASN A 71 4.27 -14.46 2.39
C ASN A 71 4.05 -15.71 3.25
N LEU A 72 3.83 -15.53 4.56
CA LEU A 72 3.84 -16.58 5.56
C LEU A 72 2.42 -17.05 5.90
N ALA A 73 2.18 -18.35 5.82
CA ALA A 73 0.95 -18.97 6.30
C ALA A 73 0.93 -18.95 7.84
N HIS A 74 0.06 -18.17 8.44
CA HIS A 74 -0.08 -18.08 9.90
C HIS A 74 -0.73 -19.32 10.52
N ARG A 75 -1.25 -20.24 9.71
CA ARG A 75 -1.80 -21.54 10.11
C ARG A 75 -1.74 -22.54 8.93
N ALA A 76 -1.77 -23.84 9.26
CA ALA A 76 -1.65 -24.90 8.27
C ALA A 76 -2.72 -24.84 7.16
N SER A 77 -3.96 -24.49 7.51
CA SER A 77 -5.07 -24.37 6.55
C SER A 77 -4.85 -23.31 5.45
N LYS A 78 -3.88 -22.39 5.62
CA LYS A 78 -3.58 -21.35 4.63
C LYS A 78 -2.45 -21.75 3.66
N VAL A 79 -1.75 -22.86 3.91
CA VAL A 79 -0.60 -23.31 3.10
C VAL A 79 -1.05 -23.69 1.68
N ALA A 80 -2.14 -24.47 1.56
CA ALA A 80 -2.65 -24.88 0.25
C ALA A 80 -2.98 -23.68 -0.65
N ALA A 81 -3.65 -22.66 -0.12
CA ALA A 81 -3.99 -21.47 -0.88
C ALA A 81 -2.75 -20.62 -1.29
N LEU A 82 -1.63 -20.71 -0.57
CA LEU A 82 -0.36 -20.13 -1.00
C LEU A 82 0.30 -20.97 -2.08
N GLN A 83 0.23 -22.30 -1.97
CA GLN A 83 0.76 -23.22 -2.98
C GLN A 83 0.06 -23.04 -4.32
N ASP A 84 -1.27 -22.92 -4.31
CA ASP A 84 -2.07 -22.68 -5.52
C ASP A 84 -1.66 -21.37 -6.20
N GLU A 85 -1.55 -20.27 -5.43
CA GLU A 85 -1.11 -18.99 -5.98
C GLU A 85 0.33 -19.05 -6.49
N ALA A 86 1.24 -19.71 -5.76
CA ALA A 86 2.62 -19.91 -6.22
C ALA A 86 2.69 -20.67 -7.55
N THR A 87 1.82 -21.66 -7.74
CA THR A 87 1.70 -22.42 -8.99
C THR A 87 1.21 -21.53 -10.12
N VAL A 88 0.14 -20.76 -9.90
CA VAL A 88 -0.36 -19.79 -10.89
C VAL A 88 0.74 -18.78 -11.25
N MET A 89 1.46 -18.25 -10.27
CA MET A 89 2.55 -17.30 -10.52
C MET A 89 3.67 -17.89 -11.35
N ARG A 90 4.07 -19.13 -11.11
CA ARG A 90 5.12 -19.80 -11.90
C ARG A 90 4.65 -20.12 -13.31
N GLU A 91 3.51 -20.80 -13.44
CA GLU A 91 3.05 -21.37 -14.71
C GLU A 91 2.48 -20.34 -15.66
N GLN A 92 1.72 -19.36 -15.13
CA GLN A 92 1.02 -18.40 -15.98
C GLN A 92 1.79 -17.08 -16.16
N PHE A 93 2.71 -16.75 -15.23
CA PHE A 93 3.41 -15.46 -15.23
C PHE A 93 4.94 -15.59 -15.17
N GLY A 94 5.51 -16.78 -15.03
CA GLY A 94 6.96 -17.01 -15.07
C GLY A 94 7.71 -16.49 -13.85
N TYR A 95 7.06 -16.41 -12.69
CA TYR A 95 7.74 -16.02 -11.44
C TYR A 95 8.54 -17.16 -10.83
N ALA A 96 9.70 -16.86 -10.29
CA ALA A 96 10.54 -17.82 -9.58
C ALA A 96 10.11 -17.98 -8.10
N THR A 97 8.80 -18.12 -7.85
CA THR A 97 8.28 -18.33 -6.50
C THR A 97 8.65 -19.70 -5.97
N ARG A 98 8.91 -19.78 -4.67
CA ARG A 98 9.31 -21.01 -3.99
C ARG A 98 8.52 -21.17 -2.70
N MET A 99 7.92 -22.36 -2.51
CA MET A 99 7.34 -22.72 -1.22
C MET A 99 8.42 -23.13 -0.24
N LEU A 100 8.26 -22.73 1.01
CA LEU A 100 9.16 -23.01 2.11
C LEU A 100 8.40 -23.71 3.24
N LYS A 101 9.01 -24.73 3.79
CA LYS A 101 8.55 -25.33 5.05
C LYS A 101 8.86 -24.43 6.24
N PRO A 102 8.18 -24.58 7.38
CA PRO A 102 8.45 -23.78 8.58
C PRO A 102 9.93 -23.82 9.01
N GLU A 103 10.57 -24.99 8.90
CA GLU A 103 11.97 -25.20 9.29
C GLU A 103 12.92 -24.41 8.38
N GLU A 104 12.61 -24.31 7.08
CA GLU A 104 13.39 -23.54 6.11
C GLU A 104 13.27 -22.05 6.40
N VAL A 105 12.06 -21.55 6.73
CA VAL A 105 11.85 -20.14 7.13
C VAL A 105 12.70 -19.84 8.38
N ARG A 106 12.63 -20.71 9.40
CA ARG A 106 13.36 -20.50 10.66
C ARG A 106 14.88 -20.57 10.48
N ARG A 107 15.37 -21.48 9.64
CA ARG A 107 16.79 -21.65 9.38
C ARG A 107 17.38 -20.50 8.56
N ASP A 108 16.69 -20.09 7.48
CA ASP A 108 17.29 -19.27 6.42
C ASP A 108 16.97 -17.78 6.57
N TYR A 109 15.90 -17.41 7.30
CA TYR A 109 15.42 -16.02 7.40
C TYR A 109 15.32 -15.52 8.84
N CYS A 110 14.45 -16.12 9.64
CA CYS A 110 14.29 -15.80 11.06
C CYS A 110 13.45 -16.86 11.78
N ASP A 111 13.64 -16.99 13.10
CA ASP A 111 12.91 -17.93 13.94
C ASP A 111 11.50 -17.41 14.28
N GLU A 112 10.67 -17.23 13.25
CA GLU A 112 9.28 -16.82 13.36
C GLU A 112 8.40 -18.00 13.78
N ARG A 113 7.69 -17.88 14.90
CA ARG A 113 7.04 -19.00 15.59
C ARG A 113 5.60 -19.27 15.17
N GLU A 114 4.91 -18.31 14.55
CA GLU A 114 3.53 -18.54 14.09
C GLU A 114 3.46 -19.15 12.68
N THR A 115 4.59 -19.23 11.94
CA THR A 115 4.55 -19.71 10.56
C THR A 115 4.31 -21.21 10.45
N ALA A 116 3.34 -21.60 9.62
CA ALA A 116 3.10 -22.96 9.17
C ALA A 116 3.75 -23.27 7.80
N GLY A 117 4.53 -22.35 7.27
CA GLY A 117 5.20 -22.38 5.98
C GLY A 117 5.02 -21.07 5.24
N GLY A 118 5.58 -20.93 4.04
CA GLY A 118 5.48 -19.67 3.30
C GLY A 118 5.79 -19.81 1.83
N MET A 119 5.50 -18.73 1.11
CA MET A 119 5.92 -18.52 -0.27
C MET A 119 6.97 -17.42 -0.31
N PHE A 120 8.12 -17.72 -0.87
CA PHE A 120 9.16 -16.75 -1.17
C PHE A 120 8.97 -16.21 -2.59
N GLU A 121 8.95 -14.91 -2.72
CA GLU A 121 8.93 -14.15 -3.97
C GLU A 121 10.25 -13.38 -4.07
N PRO A 122 11.12 -13.64 -5.07
CA PRO A 122 12.41 -12.95 -5.18
C PRO A 122 12.27 -11.46 -5.51
N GLU A 123 11.17 -11.05 -6.13
CA GLU A 123 10.91 -9.66 -6.48
C GLU A 123 10.33 -8.89 -5.28
N GLY A 124 11.23 -8.33 -4.47
CA GLY A 124 10.85 -7.53 -3.31
C GLY A 124 12.02 -6.66 -2.82
N VAL A 125 11.79 -5.36 -2.69
CA VAL A 125 12.79 -4.39 -2.21
C VAL A 125 12.26 -3.64 -1.00
N GLY A 126 12.96 -3.79 0.13
CA GLY A 126 12.72 -2.98 1.33
C GLY A 126 13.39 -1.61 1.21
N ILE A 127 12.73 -0.53 1.64
CA ILE A 127 13.28 0.83 1.64
C ILE A 127 12.96 1.57 2.94
N HIS A 128 13.66 2.66 3.20
CA HIS A 128 13.24 3.67 4.16
C HIS A 128 12.30 4.67 3.44
N PRO A 129 10.96 4.61 3.68
CA PRO A 129 9.99 5.32 2.85
C PRO A 129 10.14 6.84 2.88
N LEU A 130 10.47 7.42 4.03
CA LEU A 130 10.67 8.87 4.16
C LEU A 130 11.91 9.34 3.38
N LYS A 131 13.04 8.61 3.45
CA LYS A 131 14.24 8.93 2.66
C LYS A 131 13.93 8.86 1.17
N PHE A 132 13.21 7.81 0.73
CA PHE A 132 12.82 7.65 -0.67
C PHE A 132 11.91 8.80 -1.14
N ALA A 133 10.89 9.15 -0.35
CA ALA A 133 9.99 10.26 -0.68
C ALA A 133 10.75 11.61 -0.79
N PHE A 134 11.65 11.92 0.14
CA PHE A 134 12.48 13.12 0.05
C PHE A 134 13.44 13.07 -1.13
N GLY A 135 13.98 11.90 -1.48
CA GLY A 135 14.78 11.72 -2.69
C GLY A 135 14.02 12.07 -3.96
N LEU A 136 12.79 11.60 -4.09
CA LEU A 136 11.90 11.95 -5.20
C LEU A 136 11.57 13.44 -5.23
N ILE A 137 11.29 14.05 -4.08
CA ILE A 137 11.03 15.50 -3.98
C ILE A 137 12.25 16.31 -4.43
N ARG A 138 13.46 15.93 -4.00
CA ARG A 138 14.70 16.62 -4.47
C ARG A 138 14.86 16.52 -5.97
N LYS A 139 14.65 15.33 -6.57
CA LYS A 139 14.70 15.14 -8.01
C LYS A 139 13.64 15.99 -8.74
N ALA A 140 12.40 15.99 -8.26
CA ALA A 140 11.32 16.79 -8.86
C ALA A 140 11.63 18.29 -8.81
N ARG A 141 12.13 18.80 -7.68
CA ARG A 141 12.51 20.20 -7.53
C ARG A 141 13.68 20.58 -8.44
N ALA A 142 14.67 19.72 -8.61
CA ALA A 142 15.78 19.92 -9.53
C ALA A 142 15.31 20.03 -11.00
N LEU A 143 14.16 19.41 -11.32
CA LEU A 143 13.49 19.52 -12.61
C LEU A 143 12.53 20.73 -12.70
N GLY A 144 12.54 21.64 -11.72
CA GLY A 144 11.74 22.86 -11.73
C GLY A 144 10.30 22.70 -11.16
N VAL A 145 9.95 21.57 -10.59
CA VAL A 145 8.64 21.40 -9.95
C VAL A 145 8.54 22.30 -8.72
N LYS A 146 7.50 23.13 -8.68
CA LYS A 146 7.18 23.98 -7.53
C LYS A 146 6.36 23.16 -6.52
N LEU A 147 6.86 23.05 -5.31
CA LEU A 147 6.18 22.39 -4.19
C LEU A 147 5.69 23.44 -3.19
N HIS A 148 4.40 23.48 -2.96
CA HIS A 148 3.76 24.32 -1.95
C HIS A 148 3.24 23.41 -0.83
N THR A 149 3.89 23.44 0.32
CA THR A 149 3.47 22.78 1.56
C THR A 149 2.58 23.69 2.40
N ALA A 150 1.93 23.17 3.44
CA ALA A 150 0.97 23.89 4.25
C ALA A 150 -0.10 24.62 3.41
N SER A 151 -0.48 24.01 2.28
CA SER A 151 -1.37 24.57 1.26
C SER A 151 -2.58 23.66 1.02
N PRO A 152 -3.41 23.41 2.06
CA PRO A 152 -4.63 22.62 1.91
C PRO A 152 -5.58 23.31 0.93
N VAL A 153 -6.13 22.54 -0.01
CA VAL A 153 -7.21 23.03 -0.88
C VAL A 153 -8.49 23.06 -0.07
N GLN A 154 -8.99 24.25 0.21
CA GLN A 154 -10.18 24.51 1.02
C GLN A 154 -11.42 24.76 0.17
N GLY A 155 -11.22 25.23 -1.07
CA GLY A 155 -12.28 25.45 -2.04
C GLY A 155 -11.81 25.10 -3.45
N TRP A 156 -12.74 24.62 -4.27
CA TRP A 156 -12.45 24.23 -5.65
C TRP A 156 -13.62 24.58 -6.55
N GLN A 157 -13.36 25.43 -7.54
CA GLN A 157 -14.32 25.79 -8.58
C GLN A 157 -13.67 25.62 -9.95
N THR A 158 -14.47 25.34 -10.97
CA THR A 158 -14.03 25.35 -12.37
C THR A 158 -14.79 26.46 -13.09
N ILE A 159 -14.07 27.44 -13.59
CA ILE A 159 -14.59 28.62 -14.28
C ILE A 159 -13.94 28.65 -15.67
N ASP A 160 -14.73 28.65 -16.74
CA ASP A 160 -14.27 28.64 -18.13
C ASP A 160 -13.21 27.56 -18.43
N GLY A 161 -13.41 26.35 -17.86
CA GLY A 161 -12.49 25.22 -18.03
C GLY A 161 -11.20 25.30 -17.21
N VAL A 162 -10.99 26.35 -16.42
CA VAL A 162 -9.85 26.54 -15.53
C VAL A 162 -10.23 26.20 -14.10
N HIS A 163 -9.44 25.36 -13.44
CA HIS A 163 -9.61 25.05 -12.04
C HIS A 163 -9.04 26.15 -11.16
N HIS A 164 -9.83 26.63 -10.21
CA HIS A 164 -9.45 27.59 -9.18
C HIS A 164 -9.41 26.86 -7.84
N LEU A 165 -8.21 26.61 -7.32
CA LEU A 165 -7.96 25.90 -6.08
C LEU A 165 -7.62 26.93 -5.00
N GLN A 166 -8.53 27.12 -4.04
CA GLN A 166 -8.35 28.06 -2.95
C GLN A 166 -7.54 27.43 -1.83
N THR A 167 -6.51 28.12 -1.39
CA THR A 167 -5.64 27.74 -0.25
C THR A 167 -5.50 28.93 0.71
N PRO A 168 -5.00 28.73 1.95
CA PRO A 168 -4.74 29.83 2.86
C PRO A 168 -3.78 30.89 2.31
N GLY A 169 -2.85 30.49 1.45
CA GLY A 169 -1.87 31.38 0.82
C GLY A 169 -2.31 32.05 -0.48
N GLY A 170 -3.53 31.73 -0.96
CA GLY A 170 -4.06 32.29 -2.22
C GLY A 170 -4.69 31.24 -3.13
N THR A 171 -5.04 31.67 -4.35
CA THR A 171 -5.72 30.81 -5.33
C THR A 171 -4.73 30.36 -6.42
N VAL A 172 -4.65 29.05 -6.60
CA VAL A 172 -3.93 28.44 -7.73
C VAL A 172 -4.89 28.20 -8.87
N ARG A 173 -4.57 28.76 -10.04
CA ARG A 173 -5.33 28.54 -11.28
C ARG A 173 -4.60 27.51 -12.14
N ALA A 174 -5.29 26.47 -12.58
CA ALA A 174 -4.70 25.38 -13.35
C ALA A 174 -5.65 24.91 -14.46
N ARG A 175 -5.14 24.70 -15.66
CA ARG A 175 -5.89 24.13 -16.78
C ARG A 175 -6.17 22.64 -16.59
N ARG A 176 -5.31 21.92 -15.85
CA ARG A 176 -5.43 20.50 -15.58
C ARG A 176 -5.02 20.24 -14.13
N VAL A 177 -5.73 19.34 -13.46
CA VAL A 177 -5.46 18.96 -12.07
C VAL A 177 -5.36 17.46 -11.96
N ALA A 178 -4.32 16.98 -11.29
CA ALA A 178 -4.14 15.59 -10.92
C ALA A 178 -4.24 15.44 -9.39
N VAL A 179 -5.20 14.65 -8.92
CA VAL A 179 -5.40 14.35 -7.50
C VAL A 179 -4.68 13.08 -7.15
N CYS A 180 -3.62 13.19 -6.33
CA CYS A 180 -2.81 12.08 -5.85
C CYS A 180 -2.82 11.99 -4.32
N THR A 181 -3.87 12.47 -3.67
CA THR A 181 -4.01 12.55 -2.22
C THR A 181 -4.36 11.21 -1.57
N GLY A 182 -4.67 10.17 -2.36
CA GLY A 182 -4.91 8.80 -1.91
C GLY A 182 -5.88 8.72 -0.74
N GLY A 183 -5.53 7.95 0.28
CA GLY A 183 -6.35 7.76 1.48
C GLY A 183 -6.61 9.03 2.33
N TYR A 184 -5.93 10.14 2.00
CA TYR A 184 -6.11 11.44 2.63
C TYR A 184 -7.03 12.38 1.83
N THR A 185 -7.66 11.89 0.76
CA THR A 185 -8.61 12.68 -0.04
C THR A 185 -9.82 13.06 0.81
N GLY A 186 -9.98 14.35 1.06
CA GLY A 186 -11.13 14.89 1.82
C GLY A 186 -12.44 14.66 1.08
N GLN A 187 -13.51 14.30 1.79
CA GLN A 187 -14.82 14.00 1.20
C GLN A 187 -15.44 15.21 0.45
N GLY A 188 -15.06 16.42 0.84
CA GLY A 188 -15.49 17.66 0.20
C GLY A 188 -14.55 18.22 -0.86
N LEU A 189 -13.39 17.56 -1.12
CA LEU A 189 -12.36 18.10 -2.01
C LEU A 189 -12.88 18.29 -3.44
N ASN A 190 -13.51 17.26 -3.99
CA ASN A 190 -14.13 17.32 -5.31
C ASN A 190 -15.29 16.32 -5.37
N PRO A 191 -16.49 16.72 -5.88
CA PRO A 191 -17.66 15.85 -5.97
C PRO A 191 -17.42 14.54 -6.73
N LYS A 192 -16.57 14.55 -7.76
CA LYS A 192 -16.28 13.38 -8.60
C LYS A 192 -15.44 12.31 -7.89
N LEU A 193 -14.77 12.65 -6.77
CA LEU A 193 -13.97 11.74 -5.96
C LEU A 193 -14.66 11.32 -4.66
N LYS A 194 -15.82 11.95 -4.37
CA LYS A 194 -16.57 11.67 -3.16
C LYS A 194 -17.00 10.20 -3.09
N ASN A 195 -16.74 9.54 -1.95
CA ASN A 195 -17.08 8.14 -1.70
C ASN A 195 -16.43 7.09 -2.63
N ARG A 196 -15.44 7.46 -3.44
CA ARG A 196 -14.76 6.54 -4.37
C ARG A 196 -13.64 5.75 -3.71
N LEU A 197 -13.21 6.13 -2.53
CA LEU A 197 -12.16 5.45 -1.76
C LEU A 197 -12.69 5.01 -0.40
N MET A 198 -12.12 3.91 0.10
CA MET A 198 -12.34 3.37 1.44
C MET A 198 -11.01 3.38 2.19
N PRO A 199 -10.58 4.52 2.77
CA PRO A 199 -9.33 4.57 3.52
C PRO A 199 -9.37 3.62 4.72
N ILE A 200 -8.30 2.84 4.89
CA ILE A 200 -8.14 1.90 6.00
C ILE A 200 -6.95 2.33 6.83
N LEU A 201 -7.13 2.42 8.15
CA LEU A 201 -6.06 2.79 9.05
C LEU A 201 -5.10 1.61 9.28
N SER A 202 -3.82 1.92 9.32
CA SER A 202 -2.76 0.99 9.70
C SER A 202 -1.86 1.63 10.75
N ASN A 203 -1.50 0.87 11.77
CA ASN A 203 -0.53 1.26 12.78
C ASN A 203 0.77 0.49 12.57
N SER A 204 1.89 1.13 12.86
CA SER A 204 3.23 0.55 12.81
C SER A 204 4.00 0.89 14.06
N VAL A 205 4.89 -0.01 14.44
CA VAL A 205 5.87 0.18 15.52
C VAL A 205 7.26 -0.16 15.03
N VAL A 206 8.27 0.45 15.65
CA VAL A 206 9.68 0.09 15.52
C VAL A 206 10.27 -0.07 16.92
N THR A 207 10.91 -1.20 17.16
CA THR A 207 11.56 -1.50 18.43
C THR A 207 12.79 -0.63 18.65
N ARG A 208 13.31 -0.60 19.89
CA ARG A 208 14.70 -0.22 20.12
C ARG A 208 15.65 -1.10 19.29
N VAL A 209 16.90 -0.72 19.22
CA VAL A 209 17.94 -1.57 18.62
C VAL A 209 17.98 -2.91 19.35
N LEU A 210 17.96 -4.02 18.61
CA LEU A 210 18.09 -5.36 19.15
C LEU A 210 19.55 -5.59 19.54
N THR A 211 19.76 -6.27 20.67
CA THR A 211 21.07 -6.75 21.08
C THR A 211 21.54 -7.91 20.20
N GLU A 212 22.82 -8.21 20.20
CA GLU A 212 23.37 -9.37 19.49
C GLU A 212 22.74 -10.69 19.97
N ALA A 213 22.49 -10.81 21.27
CA ALA A 213 21.81 -11.96 21.84
C ALA A 213 20.35 -12.10 21.33
N GLU A 214 19.61 -11.00 21.22
CA GLU A 214 18.25 -11.00 20.67
C GLU A 214 18.26 -11.31 19.16
N MET A 215 19.21 -10.76 18.42
CA MET A 215 19.39 -11.06 16.99
C MET A 215 19.67 -12.54 16.77
N ALA A 216 20.57 -13.12 17.59
CA ALA A 216 20.89 -14.54 17.54
C ALA A 216 19.70 -15.42 17.97
N ALA A 217 19.01 -15.07 19.07
CA ALA A 217 17.86 -15.81 19.58
C ALA A 217 16.65 -15.82 18.62
N CYS A 218 16.48 -14.74 17.85
CA CYS A 218 15.46 -14.66 16.79
C CYS A 218 15.98 -15.17 15.44
N ASN A 219 17.23 -15.55 15.34
CA ASN A 219 17.89 -15.99 14.11
C ASN A 219 17.64 -15.06 12.92
N PHE A 220 17.69 -13.74 13.13
CA PHE A 220 17.54 -12.78 12.03
C PHE A 220 18.73 -12.84 11.08
N ARG A 221 18.52 -13.42 9.90
CA ARG A 221 19.54 -13.62 8.85
C ARG A 221 19.44 -12.61 7.72
N SER A 222 18.30 -11.96 7.57
CA SER A 222 17.99 -11.14 6.41
C SER A 222 17.07 -9.98 6.77
N GLN A 223 17.11 -8.91 5.95
CA GLN A 223 16.12 -7.83 5.96
C GLN A 223 14.95 -8.11 5.00
N THR A 224 14.83 -9.35 4.49
CA THR A 224 13.66 -9.80 3.72
C THR A 224 12.39 -9.41 4.48
N PHE A 225 11.49 -8.72 3.81
CA PHE A 225 10.25 -8.34 4.47
C PHE A 225 9.22 -9.47 4.39
N MET A 226 8.35 -9.49 5.38
CA MET A 226 7.39 -10.56 5.60
C MET A 226 5.98 -9.99 5.72
N THR A 227 5.02 -10.73 5.17
CA THR A 227 3.59 -10.52 5.44
C THR A 227 2.97 -11.86 5.77
N ASP A 228 1.96 -11.88 6.63
CA ASP A 228 1.21 -13.10 6.86
C ASP A 228 -0.10 -13.18 6.08
N THR A 229 -0.71 -14.34 6.07
CA THR A 229 -1.94 -14.64 5.32
C THR A 229 -3.22 -14.21 6.02
N ARG A 230 -3.16 -13.55 7.18
CA ARG A 230 -4.34 -12.98 7.82
C ARG A 230 -5.00 -11.93 6.91
N THR A 231 -6.29 -11.81 6.98
CA THR A 231 -7.02 -10.73 6.29
C THR A 231 -6.60 -9.37 6.85
N LEU A 232 -6.51 -9.27 8.18
CA LEU A 232 -5.91 -8.15 8.90
C LEU A 232 -4.42 -8.42 9.14
N ARG A 233 -3.68 -8.62 8.05
CA ARG A 233 -2.31 -9.11 8.06
C ARG A 233 -1.36 -8.28 8.90
N PHE A 234 -0.41 -8.97 9.52
CA PHE A 234 0.82 -8.36 9.99
C PHE A 234 1.83 -8.27 8.84
N TYR A 235 2.58 -7.16 8.80
CA TYR A 235 3.71 -6.96 7.92
C TYR A 235 4.91 -6.54 8.77
N TYR A 236 6.05 -7.14 8.54
CA TYR A 236 7.21 -6.91 9.39
C TYR A 236 8.51 -7.17 8.67
N ARG A 237 9.58 -6.60 9.18
CA ARG A 237 10.94 -6.81 8.70
C ARG A 237 11.98 -6.29 9.68
N LEU A 238 13.20 -6.81 9.59
CA LEU A 238 14.36 -6.19 10.20
C LEU A 238 14.77 -4.96 9.37
N LEU A 239 14.99 -3.83 10.04
CA LEU A 239 15.50 -2.61 9.43
C LEU A 239 17.03 -2.58 9.51
N LYS A 240 17.65 -1.77 8.65
CA LYS A 240 19.06 -1.39 8.81
C LYS A 240 19.29 -0.85 10.23
N GLY A 241 20.34 -1.29 10.91
CA GLY A 241 20.60 -0.94 12.31
C GLY A 241 19.87 -1.80 13.33
N ASN A 242 19.47 -3.03 12.95
CA ASN A 242 18.97 -4.08 13.85
C ASN A 242 17.74 -3.65 14.67
N ARG A 243 16.73 -3.09 14.04
CA ARG A 243 15.44 -2.77 14.64
C ARG A 243 14.35 -3.57 13.95
N LEU A 244 13.42 -4.13 14.71
CA LEU A 244 12.24 -4.79 14.13
C LEU A 244 11.15 -3.75 13.90
N GLN A 245 10.69 -3.65 12.65
CA GLN A 245 9.44 -2.98 12.31
C GLN A 245 8.32 -4.00 12.20
N LEU A 246 7.17 -3.71 12.80
CA LEU A 246 5.95 -4.49 12.64
C LEU A 246 4.75 -3.57 12.55
N GLY A 247 3.80 -3.89 11.68
CA GLY A 247 2.56 -3.14 11.56
C GLY A 247 1.39 -4.03 11.17
N SER A 248 0.19 -3.52 11.39
CA SER A 248 -1.07 -4.14 11.02
C SER A 248 -2.17 -3.10 10.88
N ARG A 249 -3.33 -3.52 10.41
CA ARG A 249 -4.54 -2.70 10.46
C ARG A 249 -5.10 -2.70 11.87
N SER A 250 -5.72 -1.58 12.27
CA SER A 250 -6.18 -1.44 13.64
C SER A 250 -7.48 -0.64 13.75
N ALA A 251 -7.40 0.67 13.89
CA ALA A 251 -8.58 1.51 14.09
C ALA A 251 -9.45 1.63 12.83
N VAL A 252 -10.73 1.84 13.05
CA VAL A 252 -11.70 2.14 11.98
C VAL A 252 -11.79 3.64 11.71
N THR A 253 -11.42 4.47 12.69
CA THR A 253 -11.47 5.94 12.56
C THR A 253 -10.17 6.57 13.06
N GLY A 254 -9.79 7.71 12.47
CA GLY A 254 -8.62 8.46 12.90
C GLY A 254 -8.69 8.93 14.35
N ALA A 255 -9.87 9.15 14.91
CA ALA A 255 -10.06 9.53 16.30
C ALA A 255 -9.58 8.46 17.31
N HIS A 256 -9.56 7.20 16.89
CA HIS A 256 -9.11 6.08 17.72
C HIS A 256 -7.75 5.52 17.28
N ALA A 257 -7.04 6.21 16.41
CA ALA A 257 -5.77 5.71 15.86
C ALA A 257 -4.66 5.59 16.90
N GLN A 258 -4.74 6.34 17.98
CA GLN A 258 -3.77 6.36 19.08
C GLN A 258 -4.23 5.56 20.32
N ASP A 259 -5.32 4.80 20.20
CA ASP A 259 -5.78 3.94 21.30
C ASP A 259 -4.66 2.95 21.69
N PRO A 260 -4.30 2.86 22.98
CA PRO A 260 -3.28 1.94 23.48
C PRO A 260 -3.50 0.49 23.08
N ALA A 261 -4.74 0.07 22.85
CA ALA A 261 -5.07 -1.27 22.37
C ALA A 261 -4.38 -1.60 21.03
N HIS A 262 -4.15 -0.62 20.17
CA HIS A 262 -3.45 -0.84 18.89
C HIS A 262 -1.96 -1.07 19.07
N LEU A 263 -1.33 -0.35 20.01
CA LEU A 263 0.06 -0.61 20.38
C LEU A 263 0.18 -2.00 21.00
N LYS A 264 -0.73 -2.35 21.93
CA LYS A 264 -0.76 -3.67 22.56
C LYS A 264 -0.92 -4.79 21.54
N LEU A 265 -1.81 -4.65 20.54
CA LEU A 265 -1.97 -5.63 19.46
C LEU A 265 -0.64 -5.92 18.75
N LEU A 266 0.16 -4.87 18.47
CA LEU A 266 1.42 -5.01 17.76
C LEU A 266 2.52 -5.59 18.66
N THR A 267 2.62 -5.20 19.92
CA THR A 267 3.59 -5.76 20.87
C THR A 267 3.28 -7.21 21.22
N ASP A 268 2.01 -7.58 21.39
CA ASP A 268 1.59 -8.97 21.55
C ASP A 268 1.95 -9.81 20.32
N ALA A 269 1.78 -9.28 19.12
CA ALA A 269 2.17 -9.96 17.90
C ALA A 269 3.70 -10.16 17.80
N ILE A 270 4.50 -9.17 18.23
CA ILE A 270 5.96 -9.32 18.32
C ILE A 270 6.30 -10.49 19.27
N ALA A 271 5.69 -10.52 20.46
CA ALA A 271 5.94 -11.57 21.45
C ALA A 271 5.55 -12.98 20.97
N ARG A 272 4.45 -13.11 20.22
CA ARG A 272 4.03 -14.39 19.65
C ARG A 272 4.94 -14.85 18.51
N LYS A 273 5.30 -13.94 17.61
CA LYS A 273 6.15 -14.24 16.45
C LYS A 273 7.60 -14.47 16.85
N PHE A 274 8.10 -13.68 17.78
CA PHE A 274 9.46 -13.69 18.27
C PHE A 274 9.49 -13.67 19.80
N PRO A 275 9.27 -14.81 20.48
CA PRO A 275 9.22 -14.88 21.94
C PRO A 275 10.41 -14.25 22.67
N PRO A 276 11.67 -14.32 22.15
CA PRO A 276 12.79 -13.62 22.78
C PRO A 276 12.64 -12.10 22.85
N LEU A 277 11.71 -11.51 22.08
CA LEU A 277 11.43 -10.07 22.09
C LEU A 277 10.18 -9.71 22.92
N ALA A 278 9.67 -10.61 23.75
CA ALA A 278 8.54 -10.30 24.62
C ALA A 278 8.89 -9.14 25.55
N GLY A 279 8.03 -8.13 25.61
CA GLY A 279 8.24 -6.93 26.43
C GLY A 279 9.26 -5.95 25.89
N ILE A 280 9.73 -6.09 24.64
CA ILE A 280 10.70 -5.18 24.03
C ILE A 280 10.18 -3.74 23.98
N THR A 281 11.06 -2.78 24.27
CA THR A 281 10.75 -1.36 24.19
C THR A 281 10.49 -0.92 22.74
N ILE A 282 9.45 -0.12 22.55
CA ILE A 282 9.08 0.49 21.27
C ILE A 282 9.57 1.92 21.26
N ASP A 283 10.51 2.24 20.37
CA ASP A 283 11.04 3.60 20.21
C ASP A 283 10.14 4.48 19.36
N HIS A 284 9.48 3.89 18.35
CA HIS A 284 8.63 4.65 17.44
C HIS A 284 7.30 3.94 17.19
N SER A 285 6.23 4.71 17.23
CA SER A 285 4.88 4.27 16.87
C SER A 285 4.18 5.34 16.06
N TRP A 286 3.51 4.93 14.98
CA TRP A 286 2.74 5.85 14.14
C TRP A 286 1.60 5.14 13.44
N TRP A 287 0.74 5.91 12.83
CA TRP A 287 -0.38 5.42 12.01
C TRP A 287 -0.48 6.20 10.70
N GLY A 288 -1.15 5.61 9.72
CA GLY A 288 -1.43 6.24 8.44
C GLY A 288 -2.60 5.59 7.72
N TRP A 289 -3.23 6.35 6.85
CA TRP A 289 -4.29 5.84 6.01
C TRP A 289 -3.71 5.06 4.82
N VAL A 290 -4.20 3.85 4.62
CA VAL A 290 -3.96 3.05 3.42
C VAL A 290 -5.04 3.40 2.40
N ASP A 291 -4.61 3.72 1.20
CA ASP A 291 -5.46 4.06 0.07
C ASP A 291 -6.08 2.80 -0.55
N MET A 292 -7.34 2.53 -0.26
CA MET A 292 -8.08 1.36 -0.74
C MET A 292 -9.20 1.78 -1.68
N SER A 293 -9.27 1.16 -2.86
CA SER A 293 -10.45 1.19 -3.71
C SER A 293 -11.43 0.08 -3.35
N HIS A 294 -12.70 0.25 -3.67
CA HIS A 294 -13.72 -0.74 -3.34
C HIS A 294 -13.59 -2.08 -4.08
N ASP A 295 -12.90 -2.10 -5.21
CA ASP A 295 -12.60 -3.32 -5.97
C ASP A 295 -11.16 -3.80 -5.82
N MET A 296 -10.40 -3.21 -4.88
CA MET A 296 -9.05 -3.60 -4.51
C MET A 296 -7.98 -3.38 -5.59
N MET A 297 -8.25 -2.57 -6.61
CA MET A 297 -7.31 -2.26 -7.68
C MET A 297 -7.10 -0.75 -7.82
N PRO A 298 -5.89 -0.30 -8.19
CA PRO A 298 -5.63 1.12 -8.41
C PRO A 298 -6.31 1.64 -9.67
N ARG A 299 -6.45 2.97 -9.71
CA ARG A 299 -6.88 3.70 -10.90
C ARG A 299 -5.98 4.89 -11.15
N ILE A 300 -5.51 4.98 -12.39
CA ILE A 300 -4.72 6.09 -12.90
C ILE A 300 -5.46 6.61 -14.13
N THR A 301 -6.46 7.45 -13.91
CA THR A 301 -7.41 7.79 -14.96
C THR A 301 -7.96 9.20 -14.85
N GLN A 302 -8.64 9.60 -15.89
CA GLN A 302 -9.41 10.83 -15.95
C GLN A 302 -10.71 10.68 -15.16
N ALA A 303 -11.11 11.72 -14.46
CA ALA A 303 -12.37 11.72 -13.74
C ALA A 303 -13.54 11.70 -14.73
N GLU A 304 -14.53 10.89 -14.45
CA GLU A 304 -15.72 10.70 -15.27
C GLU A 304 -16.40 12.04 -15.60
N GLY A 305 -16.67 12.28 -16.89
CA GLY A 305 -17.27 13.52 -17.38
C GLY A 305 -16.38 14.77 -17.19
N SER A 306 -15.06 14.63 -17.07
CA SER A 306 -14.12 15.74 -17.02
C SER A 306 -12.98 15.52 -18.01
N GLN A 307 -12.58 16.58 -18.73
CA GLN A 307 -11.43 16.56 -19.64
C GLN A 307 -10.14 17.06 -18.97
N THR A 308 -10.23 17.60 -17.77
CA THR A 308 -9.15 18.35 -17.12
C THR A 308 -8.82 17.90 -15.72
N LEU A 309 -9.61 16.95 -15.17
CA LEU A 309 -9.39 16.36 -13.85
C LEU A 309 -8.94 14.91 -13.96
N TRP A 310 -7.85 14.63 -13.30
CA TRP A 310 -7.21 13.30 -13.29
C TRP A 310 -6.98 12.84 -11.85
N TYR A 311 -6.83 11.53 -11.65
CA TYR A 311 -6.44 10.99 -10.35
C TYR A 311 -5.60 9.72 -10.46
N ALA A 312 -4.77 9.49 -9.45
CA ALA A 312 -4.05 8.25 -9.22
C ALA A 312 -4.25 7.83 -7.77
N ALA A 313 -4.99 6.76 -7.54
CA ALA A 313 -5.42 6.35 -6.21
C ALA A 313 -5.85 4.87 -6.16
N GLY A 314 -6.05 4.33 -4.95
CA GLY A 314 -6.60 2.98 -4.74
C GLY A 314 -5.57 1.87 -4.71
N TYR A 315 -4.32 2.16 -4.32
CA TYR A 315 -3.20 1.20 -4.37
C TYR A 315 -3.30 0.01 -3.41
N GLY A 316 -4.25 0.00 -2.48
CA GLY A 316 -4.53 -1.14 -1.62
C GLY A 316 -3.40 -1.54 -0.66
N GLY A 317 -2.45 -0.66 -0.38
CA GLY A 317 -1.27 -0.93 0.44
C GLY A 317 -0.03 -1.37 -0.36
N ASN A 318 -0.13 -1.59 -1.67
CA ASN A 318 0.98 -1.95 -2.56
C ASN A 318 1.43 -0.75 -3.43
N GLY A 319 1.32 0.48 -2.89
CA GLY A 319 1.72 1.69 -3.59
C GLY A 319 3.22 1.99 -3.53
N VAL A 320 4.00 1.35 -2.64
CA VAL A 320 5.43 1.66 -2.45
C VAL A 320 6.20 1.52 -3.76
N SER A 321 6.03 0.42 -4.46
CA SER A 321 6.70 0.16 -5.74
C SER A 321 5.97 0.78 -6.93
N PHE A 322 4.63 0.75 -6.95
CA PHE A 322 3.88 1.10 -8.17
C PHE A 322 3.55 2.58 -8.30
N SER A 323 3.50 3.37 -7.20
CA SER A 323 3.04 4.77 -7.28
C SER A 323 3.93 5.68 -8.11
N THR A 324 5.24 5.41 -8.20
CA THR A 324 6.16 6.18 -9.06
C THR A 324 5.88 5.95 -10.54
N TRP A 325 5.58 4.71 -10.91
CA TRP A 325 5.15 4.36 -12.26
C TRP A 325 3.78 4.92 -12.59
N ALA A 326 2.85 4.82 -11.66
CA ALA A 326 1.53 5.44 -11.77
C ALA A 326 1.63 6.95 -12.02
N GLY A 327 2.55 7.64 -11.33
CA GLY A 327 2.85 9.06 -11.57
C GLY A 327 3.36 9.33 -12.98
N LYS A 328 4.27 8.49 -13.52
CA LYS A 328 4.75 8.57 -14.90
C LYS A 328 3.60 8.38 -15.90
N ARG A 329 2.80 7.34 -15.72
CA ARG A 329 1.65 7.07 -16.59
C ARG A 329 0.59 8.17 -16.53
N LEU A 330 0.35 8.71 -15.35
CA LEU A 330 -0.55 9.83 -15.16
C LEU A 330 -0.03 11.09 -15.91
N ALA A 331 1.27 11.37 -15.81
CA ALA A 331 1.89 12.50 -16.51
C ALA A 331 1.80 12.34 -18.04
N GLU A 332 2.04 11.14 -18.57
CA GLU A 332 1.88 10.83 -20.00
C GLU A 332 0.46 11.12 -20.46
N ARG A 333 -0.56 10.68 -19.69
CA ARG A 333 -1.98 10.90 -20.01
C ARG A 333 -2.38 12.36 -19.90
N VAL A 334 -1.98 13.05 -18.84
CA VAL A 334 -2.25 14.49 -18.68
C VAL A 334 -1.63 15.31 -19.79
N ALA A 335 -0.48 14.85 -20.32
CA ALA A 335 0.19 15.51 -21.45
C ALA A 335 -0.39 15.12 -22.83
N GLY A 336 -1.38 14.21 -22.89
CA GLY A 336 -1.96 13.72 -24.15
C GLY A 336 -1.02 12.80 -24.93
N LYS A 337 -0.09 12.11 -24.25
CA LYS A 337 0.89 11.18 -24.85
C LYS A 337 0.48 9.70 -24.72
N ASP A 338 -0.80 9.45 -24.46
CA ASP A 338 -1.38 8.11 -24.27
C ASP A 338 -2.03 7.53 -25.55
N GLY A 339 -2.25 8.34 -26.58
CA GLY A 339 -2.96 7.94 -27.79
C GLY A 339 -2.35 6.73 -28.49
N GLY A 340 -3.20 5.70 -28.80
CA GLY A 340 -2.83 4.52 -29.55
C GLY A 340 -1.94 3.50 -28.82
N ARG A 341 -1.63 3.69 -27.54
CA ARG A 341 -0.82 2.76 -26.74
C ARG A 341 -1.72 1.76 -26.01
N ALA A 342 -1.65 0.48 -26.41
CA ALA A 342 -2.49 -0.60 -25.88
C ALA A 342 -2.44 -0.76 -24.34
N VAL A 343 -1.36 -0.31 -23.69
CA VAL A 343 -1.26 -0.35 -22.22
C VAL A 343 -2.35 0.50 -21.55
N PHE A 344 -2.80 1.57 -22.16
CA PHE A 344 -3.84 2.45 -21.61
C PHE A 344 -5.26 1.91 -21.80
N GLU A 345 -5.42 0.75 -22.44
CA GLU A 345 -6.69 0.01 -22.50
C GLU A 345 -6.90 -0.88 -21.26
N LEU A 346 -5.88 -1.04 -20.42
CA LEU A 346 -5.98 -1.85 -19.20
C LEU A 346 -7.00 -1.26 -18.19
N PRO A 347 -7.68 -2.11 -17.41
CA PRO A 347 -8.71 -1.68 -16.46
C PRO A 347 -8.27 -0.61 -15.46
N ILE A 348 -6.99 -0.59 -15.08
CA ILE A 348 -6.44 0.42 -14.18
C ILE A 348 -6.37 1.83 -14.77
N TYR A 349 -6.50 1.94 -16.11
CA TYR A 349 -6.45 3.20 -16.86
C TYR A 349 -7.79 3.60 -17.46
N THR A 350 -8.67 2.63 -17.75
CA THR A 350 -9.95 2.88 -18.44
C THR A 350 -11.13 2.97 -17.51
N SER A 351 -11.11 2.21 -16.40
CA SER A 351 -12.22 2.19 -15.47
C SER A 351 -12.13 3.33 -14.45
N ALA A 352 -13.26 3.93 -14.10
CA ALA A 352 -13.34 4.83 -12.95
C ALA A 352 -13.11 4.07 -11.64
N LEU A 353 -12.74 4.78 -10.57
CA LEU A 353 -12.80 4.23 -9.22
C LEU A 353 -14.24 3.81 -8.94
N PRO A 354 -14.47 2.54 -8.56
CA PRO A 354 -15.84 2.07 -8.37
C PRO A 354 -16.48 2.66 -7.12
N PHE A 355 -17.79 2.76 -7.15
CA PHE A 355 -18.59 2.90 -5.95
C PHE A 355 -18.68 1.54 -5.21
N PRO A 356 -18.99 1.53 -3.90
CA PRO A 356 -19.18 0.29 -3.16
C PRO A 356 -20.24 -0.62 -3.80
N ASN A 357 -19.86 -1.83 -4.23
CA ASN A 357 -20.76 -2.77 -4.91
C ASN A 357 -21.95 -3.27 -4.05
N VAL A 358 -21.84 -3.24 -2.74
CA VAL A 358 -22.91 -3.67 -1.82
C VAL A 358 -23.98 -2.61 -1.70
N MET A 359 -23.86 -1.46 -2.42
CA MET A 359 -24.45 -0.27 -1.87
C MET A 359 -24.88 0.79 -2.85
N ASN A 360 -25.57 0.41 -3.90
CA ASN A 360 -26.62 1.32 -4.40
C ASN A 360 -27.61 1.75 -3.27
N LEU A 361 -27.66 0.96 -2.18
CA LEU A 361 -28.37 1.29 -0.93
C LEU A 361 -27.62 2.26 -0.01
N VAL A 362 -26.27 2.37 -0.11
CA VAL A 362 -25.44 3.19 0.80
C VAL A 362 -25.02 4.52 0.18
N GLU A 363 -25.29 4.76 -1.07
CA GLU A 363 -25.33 6.13 -1.60
C GLU A 363 -26.40 6.99 -0.90
N SER A 364 -27.42 6.39 -0.31
CA SER A 364 -28.34 7.13 0.52
C SER A 364 -27.60 7.67 1.76
N ARG A 365 -27.73 8.97 2.00
CA ARG A 365 -27.22 9.66 3.20
C ARG A 365 -27.57 8.94 4.51
N ALA A 366 -28.64 8.13 4.51
CA ALA A 366 -29.13 7.35 5.63
C ALA A 366 -28.16 6.26 6.11
N PHE A 367 -27.36 5.61 5.24
CA PHE A 367 -26.45 4.53 5.61
C PHE A 367 -25.02 4.99 5.92
N ALA A 368 -24.64 6.23 5.60
CA ALA A 368 -23.30 6.75 5.89
C ALA A 368 -22.87 6.60 7.37
N PRO A 369 -23.73 6.79 8.39
CA PRO A 369 -23.41 6.53 9.79
C PRO A 369 -23.10 5.07 10.10
N PHE A 370 -23.73 4.14 9.38
CA PHE A 370 -23.61 2.69 9.64
C PHE A 370 -22.35 2.05 9.02
N ARG A 371 -21.65 2.72 8.10
CA ARG A 371 -20.42 2.21 7.50
C ARG A 371 -19.38 1.83 8.55
N ARG A 372 -19.21 2.65 9.59
CA ARG A 372 -18.26 2.41 10.68
C ARG A 372 -18.64 1.20 11.53
N ILE A 373 -19.95 1.01 11.75
CA ILE A 373 -20.47 -0.17 12.45
C ILE A 373 -20.23 -1.42 11.61
N GLY A 374 -20.59 -1.37 10.33
CA GLY A 374 -20.33 -2.45 9.38
C GLY A 374 -18.84 -2.81 9.29
N GLN A 375 -17.95 -1.83 9.23
CA GLN A 375 -16.50 -2.07 9.22
C GLN A 375 -16.00 -2.69 10.54
N ARG A 376 -16.54 -2.29 11.69
CA ARG A 376 -16.21 -2.91 12.99
C ARG A 376 -16.67 -4.37 13.06
N LEU A 377 -17.88 -4.66 12.59
CA LEU A 377 -18.39 -6.02 12.51
C LEU A 377 -17.56 -6.89 11.56
N LEU A 378 -17.20 -6.33 10.40
CA LEU A 378 -16.34 -7.00 9.44
C LEU A 378 -14.94 -7.29 10.02
N TYR A 379 -14.36 -6.37 10.78
CA TYR A 379 -13.06 -6.61 11.44
C TYR A 379 -13.16 -7.70 12.52
N LYS A 380 -14.27 -7.76 13.27
CA LYS A 380 -14.51 -8.86 14.21
C LYS A 380 -14.68 -10.19 13.48
N TRP A 381 -15.40 -10.21 12.37
CA TRP A 381 -15.52 -11.39 11.51
C TRP A 381 -14.17 -11.85 10.97
N TYR A 382 -13.34 -10.92 10.45
CA TYR A 382 -12.01 -11.25 9.99
C TYR A 382 -11.12 -11.79 11.11
N TRP A 383 -11.19 -11.20 12.29
CA TRP A 383 -10.49 -11.74 13.45
C TRP A 383 -10.95 -13.17 13.76
N LEU A 384 -12.25 -13.42 13.79
CA LEU A 384 -12.80 -14.76 14.05
C LEU A 384 -12.30 -15.76 13.00
N THR A 385 -12.33 -15.43 11.71
CA THR A 385 -11.89 -16.32 10.62
C THR A 385 -10.37 -16.45 10.53
N ASP A 386 -9.62 -15.48 11.01
CA ASP A 386 -8.15 -15.52 11.00
C ASP A 386 -7.58 -16.24 12.23
N GLU A 387 -8.19 -16.09 13.41
CA GLU A 387 -7.61 -16.56 14.67
C GLU A 387 -8.35 -17.78 15.27
N VAL A 388 -9.62 -18.01 14.94
CA VAL A 388 -10.45 -19.04 15.60
C VAL A 388 -10.87 -20.15 14.64
N ILE A 389 -11.46 -19.81 13.48
CA ILE A 389 -11.97 -20.76 12.48
C ILE A 389 -10.92 -20.98 11.38
#